data_279c23f8dc29f4b651ea3017fb22bda2
#
_entry.id   279c23f8dc29f4b651ea3017fb22bda2
#
_cell.length_a   1.000
_cell.length_b   1.000
_cell.length_c   1.000
_cell.angle_alpha   90.00
_cell.angle_beta   90.00
_cell.angle_gamma   90.00
#
_symmetry.space_group_name_H-M   'P 1'
#
loop_
_entity.id
_entity.type
_entity.pdbx_description
1 polymer ?
#
loop_
_entity_poly.entity_id
_entity_poly.type
_entity_poly.pdbx_seq_one_letter_code
_entity_poly.pdbx_strand_id
1 'polypeptide(L)'
;SLDPIRFAQELRQIKKRGYATSKNALIEGAVAIAAPFFNSHGQVAGSIAVFGPGARLKDAKVHQFGAVLVKEAATLSQALGHS
;
A
#
# COMPACT_ATOMS: atom_id res chain seq x y z
N SER A 1 13.32 -7.35 -3.29
CA SER A 1 13.72 -8.71 -3.56
C SER A 1 13.40 -9.10 -4.99
N LEU A 2 14.31 -9.83 -5.62
CA LEU A 2 14.16 -10.29 -7.00
C LEU A 2 13.67 -11.74 -7.08
N ASP A 3 13.30 -12.34 -5.95
CA ASP A 3 12.76 -13.70 -5.91
C ASP A 3 11.32 -13.69 -6.46
N PRO A 4 11.06 -14.33 -7.63
CA PRO A 4 9.73 -14.30 -8.24
C PRO A 4 8.65 -14.94 -7.36
N ILE A 5 8.98 -15.97 -6.60
CA ILE A 5 8.00 -16.65 -5.73
C ILE A 5 7.60 -15.72 -4.59
N ARG A 6 8.58 -15.10 -3.95
CA ARG A 6 8.33 -14.16 -2.86
C ARG A 6 7.55 -12.94 -3.34
N PHE A 7 7.91 -12.43 -4.51
CA PHE A 7 7.21 -11.31 -5.12
C PHE A 7 5.74 -11.64 -5.39
N ALA A 8 5.47 -12.83 -5.91
CA ALA A 8 4.10 -13.28 -6.16
C ALA A 8 3.31 -13.40 -4.86
N GLN A 9 3.94 -13.89 -3.78
CA GLN A 9 3.30 -13.97 -2.47
C GLN A 9 2.97 -12.59 -1.92
N GLU A 10 3.89 -11.65 -2.06
CA GLU A 10 3.67 -10.26 -1.62
C GLU A 10 2.53 -9.61 -2.39
N LEU A 11 2.45 -9.82 -3.69
CA LEU A 11 1.35 -9.30 -4.52
C LEU A 11 -0.01 -9.85 -4.06
N ARG A 12 -0.08 -11.12 -3.71
CA ARG A 12 -1.32 -11.71 -3.19
C ARG A 12 -1.73 -11.06 -1.89
N GLN A 13 -0.77 -10.83 -0.99
CA GLN A 13 -1.05 -10.16 0.29
C GLN A 13 -1.53 -8.74 0.07
N ILE A 14 -0.91 -8.01 -0.85
CA ILE A 14 -1.32 -6.65 -1.20
C ILE A 14 -2.74 -6.64 -1.73
N LYS A 15 -3.09 -7.53 -2.64
CA LYS A 15 -4.45 -7.63 -3.18
C LYS A 15 -5.47 -7.95 -2.10
N LYS A 16 -5.11 -8.81 -1.16
CA LYS A 16 -6.01 -9.24 -0.10
C LYS A 16 -6.29 -8.11 0.89
N ARG A 17 -5.28 -7.39 1.33
CA ARG A 17 -5.44 -6.33 2.34
C ARG A 17 -5.55 -4.92 1.76
N GLY A 18 -5.22 -4.73 0.49
CA GLY A 18 -5.36 -3.45 -0.23
C GLY A 18 -4.23 -2.46 -0.05
N TYR A 19 -3.17 -2.82 0.67
CA TYR A 19 -2.01 -1.96 0.86
C TYR A 19 -0.72 -2.76 0.95
N ALA A 20 0.40 -2.08 0.70
CA ALA A 20 1.74 -2.65 0.81
C ALA A 20 2.52 -1.94 1.91
N THR A 21 3.43 -2.67 2.54
CA THR A 21 4.37 -2.10 3.51
C THR A 21 5.78 -2.37 3.07
N SER A 22 6.68 -1.42 3.33
CA SER A 22 8.09 -1.58 3.00
C SER A 22 8.92 -1.00 4.14
N LYS A 23 9.85 -1.82 4.65
CA LYS A 23 10.76 -1.41 5.73
C LYS A 23 12.12 -1.12 5.11
N ASN A 24 12.73 -0.01 5.52
CA ASN A 24 14.07 0.39 5.07
C ASN A 24 14.19 0.52 3.55
N ALA A 25 13.06 0.81 2.85
CA ALA A 25 13.07 0.86 1.38
C ALA A 25 13.78 2.08 0.84
N LEU A 26 13.67 3.21 1.52
CA LEU A 26 14.27 4.49 1.09
C LEU A 26 15.33 4.95 2.07
N ILE A 27 15.02 4.90 3.37
CA ILE A 27 15.90 5.36 4.44
C ILE A 27 15.89 4.28 5.52
N GLU A 28 17.07 3.91 6.00
CA GLU A 28 17.18 2.94 7.09
C GLU A 28 16.37 3.40 8.29
N GLY A 29 15.59 2.50 8.87
CA GLY A 29 14.74 2.78 10.02
C GLY A 29 13.40 3.39 9.68
N ALA A 30 13.10 3.65 8.40
CA ALA A 30 11.82 4.18 7.98
C ALA A 30 10.89 3.06 7.49
N VAL A 31 9.58 3.29 7.64
CA VAL A 31 8.54 2.40 7.13
C VAL A 31 7.66 3.18 6.16
N ALA A 32 7.37 2.57 5.03
CA ALA A 32 6.43 3.11 4.04
C ALA A 32 5.21 2.22 3.96
N ILE A 33 4.04 2.83 3.84
CA ILE A 33 2.76 2.15 3.64
C ILE A 33 2.12 2.78 2.42
N ALA A 34 1.72 1.97 1.44
CA ALA A 34 1.16 2.48 0.20
C ALA A 34 -0.07 1.68 -0.21
N ALA A 35 -1.08 2.37 -0.74
CA ALA A 35 -2.28 1.73 -1.28
C ALA A 35 -2.49 2.22 -2.71
N PRO A 36 -2.69 1.31 -3.67
CA PRO A 36 -2.95 1.68 -5.06
C PRO A 36 -4.39 2.15 -5.25
N PHE A 37 -4.60 3.03 -6.23
CA PHE A 37 -5.95 3.35 -6.70
C PHE A 37 -6.03 3.11 -8.21
N PHE A 38 -7.25 2.89 -8.70
CA PHE A 38 -7.48 2.34 -10.03
C PHE A 38 -8.34 3.26 -10.88
N ASN A 39 -8.15 3.17 -12.19
CA ASN A 39 -8.98 3.89 -13.16
C ASN A 39 -10.23 3.06 -13.54
N SER A 40 -11.04 3.57 -14.48
CA SER A 40 -12.26 2.91 -14.92
C SER A 40 -12.01 1.57 -15.61
N HIS A 41 -10.80 1.32 -16.07
CA HIS A 41 -10.41 0.06 -16.72
C HIS A 41 -9.82 -0.95 -15.75
N GLY A 42 -9.78 -0.64 -14.45
CA GLY A 42 -9.20 -1.52 -13.44
C GLY A 42 -7.67 -1.53 -13.42
N GLN A 43 -7.03 -0.59 -14.11
CA GLN A 43 -5.59 -0.45 -14.14
C GLN A 43 -5.14 0.47 -13.01
N VAL A 44 -3.95 0.23 -12.47
CA VAL A 44 -3.39 1.08 -11.43
C VAL A 44 -3.11 2.47 -12.01
N ALA A 45 -3.80 3.47 -11.50
CA ALA A 45 -3.61 4.87 -11.90
C ALA A 45 -2.56 5.58 -11.06
N GLY A 46 -2.33 5.11 -9.83
CA GLY A 46 -1.35 5.67 -8.93
C GLY A 46 -1.44 5.02 -7.56
N SER A 47 -0.75 5.60 -6.60
CA SER A 47 -0.82 5.13 -5.22
C SER A 47 -0.71 6.31 -4.26
N ILE A 48 -1.28 6.13 -3.06
CA ILE A 48 -1.07 7.06 -1.95
C ILE A 48 -0.21 6.38 -0.92
N ALA A 49 0.71 7.12 -0.31
CA ALA A 49 1.68 6.54 0.59
C ALA A 49 1.91 7.41 1.82
N VAL A 50 2.26 6.75 2.92
CA VAL A 50 2.68 7.39 4.16
C VAL A 50 4.04 6.85 4.54
N PHE A 51 4.93 7.74 4.97
CA PHE A 51 6.26 7.38 5.45
C PHE A 51 6.40 7.82 6.90
N GLY A 52 7.12 7.04 7.69
CA GLY A 52 7.40 7.43 9.06
C GLY A 52 8.51 6.59 9.68
N PRO A 53 9.02 7.02 10.84
CA PRO A 53 10.01 6.24 11.57
C PRO A 53 9.45 4.89 12.01
N GLY A 54 10.21 3.82 11.82
CA GLY A 54 9.79 2.47 12.22
C GLY A 54 9.48 2.38 13.71
N ALA A 55 10.15 3.19 14.53
CA ALA A 55 9.90 3.23 15.98
C ALA A 55 8.48 3.70 16.32
N ARG A 56 7.87 4.53 15.45
CA ARG A 56 6.51 5.05 15.64
C ARG A 56 5.46 4.27 14.86
N LEU A 57 5.87 3.55 13.82
CA LEU A 57 4.98 2.78 12.97
C LEU A 57 5.13 1.29 13.26
N LYS A 58 4.72 0.87 14.44
CA LYS A 58 4.67 -0.53 14.83
C LYS A 58 3.44 -1.19 14.20
N ASP A 59 3.39 -2.51 14.23
CA ASP A 59 2.42 -3.31 13.49
C ASP A 59 0.98 -2.82 13.61
N ALA A 60 0.53 -2.50 14.84
CA ALA A 60 -0.84 -2.02 15.04
C ALA A 60 -1.10 -0.71 14.31
N LYS A 61 -0.15 0.22 14.34
CA LYS A 61 -0.27 1.50 13.64
C LYS A 61 -0.18 1.33 12.14
N VAL A 62 0.67 0.43 11.67
CA VAL A 62 0.76 0.10 10.24
C VAL A 62 -0.59 -0.35 9.72
N HIS A 63 -1.28 -1.24 10.44
CA HIS A 63 -2.60 -1.71 10.04
C HIS A 63 -3.64 -0.59 10.07
N GLN A 64 -3.59 0.29 11.07
CA GLN A 64 -4.49 1.43 11.14
C GLN A 64 -4.31 2.38 9.96
N PHE A 65 -3.06 2.75 9.65
CA PHE A 65 -2.78 3.61 8.49
C PHE A 65 -3.10 2.91 7.18
N GLY A 66 -2.83 1.61 7.09
CA GLY A 66 -3.18 0.82 5.92
C GLY A 66 -4.67 0.88 5.63
N ALA A 67 -5.51 0.71 6.65
CA ALA A 67 -6.96 0.78 6.51
C ALA A 67 -7.42 2.16 6.04
N VAL A 68 -6.83 3.23 6.58
CA VAL A 68 -7.14 4.60 6.15
C VAL A 68 -6.75 4.82 4.69
N LEU A 69 -5.56 4.36 4.30
CA LEU A 69 -5.08 4.51 2.93
C LEU A 69 -5.94 3.74 1.94
N VAL A 70 -6.38 2.53 2.31
CA VAL A 70 -7.28 1.74 1.47
C VAL A 70 -8.59 2.49 1.24
N LYS A 71 -9.14 3.08 2.29
CA LYS A 71 -10.37 3.85 2.18
C LYS A 71 -10.20 5.09 1.28
N GLU A 72 -9.11 5.82 1.45
CA GLU A 72 -8.82 6.99 0.62
C GLU A 72 -8.54 6.59 -0.83
N ALA A 73 -7.82 5.48 -1.04
CA ALA A 73 -7.57 4.96 -2.38
C ALA A 73 -8.85 4.55 -3.07
N ALA A 74 -9.80 3.95 -2.35
CA ALA A 74 -11.11 3.60 -2.89
C ALA A 74 -11.87 4.83 -3.34
N THR A 75 -11.81 5.92 -2.56
CA THR A 75 -12.43 7.19 -2.94
C THR A 75 -11.83 7.74 -4.22
N LEU A 76 -10.51 7.70 -4.36
CA LEU A 76 -9.83 8.13 -5.58
C LEU A 76 -10.21 7.26 -6.78
N SER A 77 -10.28 5.94 -6.56
CA SER A 77 -10.68 5.01 -7.61
C SER A 77 -12.09 5.31 -8.11
N GLN A 78 -13.03 5.58 -7.21
CA GLN A 78 -14.40 5.95 -7.59
C GLN A 78 -14.42 7.25 -8.38
N ALA A 79 -13.62 8.24 -7.98
CA ALA A 79 -13.52 9.51 -8.70
C ALA A 79 -13.00 9.32 -10.13
N LEU A 80 -12.20 8.27 -10.37
CA LEU A 80 -11.68 7.92 -11.69
C LEU A 80 -12.61 6.96 -12.45
N GLY A 81 -13.79 6.67 -11.93
CA GLY A 81 -14.77 5.83 -12.60
C GLY A 81 -14.61 4.33 -12.35
N HIS A 82 -13.76 3.93 -11.43
CA HIS A 82 -13.62 2.52 -11.07
C HIS A 82 -14.82 2.06 -10.25
N SER A 83 -15.39 0.95 -10.61
CA SER A 83 -16.55 0.37 -9.92
C SER A 83 -16.19 -0.84 -9.09
#